data_9eceb5776ca6e7985fa3f974852ea228
#
_entry.id   9eceb5776ca6e7985fa3f974852ea228
#
_cell.length_a   1.000
_cell.length_b   1.000
_cell.length_c   1.000
_cell.angle_alpha   90.00
_cell.angle_beta   90.00
_cell.angle_gamma   90.00
#
_symmetry.space_group_name_H-M   'P 1'
#
loop_
_entity.id
_entity.type
_entity.pdbx_description
1 polymer ?
#
loop_
_entity_poly.entity_id
_entity_poly.type
_entity_poly.pdbx_seq_one_letter_code
_entity_poly.pdbx_strand_id
1 'polypeptide(L)'
;MTKNVLKNLFTKSATRLYPFVKRDIFEEVRGTLHIEINKCIFCRACELRCPTRCITVDSKAGIWSFDPMACVICGVCVAVCPTKCLYTDKQYREPLLARGIISHQGTPRTPKPKPEAAPAASEAAES
;
A
#
# COMPACT_ATOMS: atom_id res chain seq x y z
N MET A 1 43.18 -11.56 -15.36
CA MET A 1 42.44 -11.39 -14.09
C MET A 1 43.21 -10.57 -13.05
N THR A 2 44.52 -10.73 -12.92
CA THR A 2 45.37 -9.99 -11.95
C THR A 2 45.32 -8.48 -12.02
N LYS A 3 45.24 -7.89 -13.23
CA LYS A 3 45.12 -6.42 -13.40
C LYS A 3 43.88 -5.81 -12.74
N ASN A 4 42.73 -6.48 -12.81
CA ASN A 4 41.49 -6.00 -12.19
C ASN A 4 41.53 -6.11 -10.66
N VAL A 5 42.19 -7.16 -10.15
CA VAL A 5 42.37 -7.34 -8.70
C VAL A 5 43.26 -6.25 -8.12
N LEU A 6 44.39 -5.97 -8.76
CA LEU A 6 45.33 -4.89 -8.37
C LEU A 6 44.64 -3.51 -8.48
N LYS A 7 43.91 -3.27 -9.55
CA LYS A 7 43.15 -2.01 -9.70
C LYS A 7 42.13 -1.83 -8.57
N ASN A 8 41.37 -2.88 -8.22
CA ASN A 8 40.37 -2.78 -7.16
C ASN A 8 40.99 -2.64 -5.76
N LEU A 9 42.21 -3.12 -5.56
CA LEU A 9 42.93 -2.97 -4.30
C LEU A 9 43.32 -1.50 -4.04
N PHE A 10 43.71 -0.77 -5.09
CA PHE A 10 44.19 0.62 -4.97
C PHE A 10 43.14 1.68 -5.32
N THR A 11 41.96 1.28 -5.82
CA THR A 11 40.87 2.23 -6.10
C THR A 11 39.85 2.23 -4.96
N LYS A 12 39.23 3.41 -4.72
CA LYS A 12 38.14 3.54 -3.76
C LYS A 12 37.00 2.59 -4.14
N SER A 13 36.42 1.93 -3.14
CA SER A 13 35.29 1.00 -3.37
C SER A 13 34.14 1.70 -4.11
N ALA A 14 33.56 1.01 -5.10
CA ALA A 14 32.38 1.50 -5.83
C ALA A 14 31.09 1.42 -4.98
N THR A 15 31.14 0.67 -3.88
CA THR A 15 30.03 0.49 -2.96
C THR A 15 29.98 1.61 -1.92
N ARG A 16 28.78 1.93 -1.45
CA ARG A 16 28.59 2.92 -0.37
C ARG A 16 28.88 2.28 0.99
N LEU A 17 29.36 3.09 1.92
CA LEU A 17 29.60 2.67 3.30
C LEU A 17 28.29 2.70 4.10
N TYR A 18 27.33 1.85 3.75
CA TYR A 18 26.14 1.65 4.56
C TYR A 18 26.51 0.89 5.84
N PRO A 19 26.02 1.26 7.03
CA PRO A 19 24.96 2.24 7.33
C PRO A 19 25.42 3.68 7.55
N PHE A 20 26.72 3.97 7.48
CA PHE A 20 27.29 5.30 7.78
C PHE A 20 26.89 6.34 6.72
N VAL A 21 26.86 5.93 5.45
CA VAL A 21 26.46 6.79 4.33
C VAL A 21 25.16 6.23 3.76
N LYS A 22 24.02 6.81 4.16
CA LYS A 22 22.70 6.47 3.62
C LYS A 22 22.49 7.24 2.31
N ARG A 23 21.66 6.66 1.43
CA ARG A 23 21.22 7.31 0.20
C ARG A 23 20.02 8.19 0.49
N ASP A 24 19.96 9.35 -0.16
CA ASP A 24 18.76 10.17 -0.17
C ASP A 24 17.59 9.42 -0.79
N ILE A 25 16.42 9.57 -0.19
CA ILE A 25 15.20 8.89 -0.60
C ILE A 25 14.67 9.59 -1.85
N PHE A 26 14.32 8.81 -2.88
CA PHE A 26 13.71 9.36 -4.10
C PHE A 26 12.31 9.89 -3.82
N GLU A 27 11.85 10.86 -4.60
CA GLU A 27 10.54 11.47 -4.41
C GLU A 27 9.36 10.51 -4.57
N GLU A 28 9.49 9.54 -5.49
CA GLU A 28 8.44 8.56 -5.82
C GLU A 28 8.54 7.24 -5.03
N VAL A 29 9.31 7.23 -3.94
CA VAL A 29 9.44 6.02 -3.12
C VAL A 29 8.13 5.71 -2.42
N ARG A 30 7.75 4.44 -2.49
CA ARG A 30 6.65 3.86 -1.69
C ARG A 30 7.24 3.27 -0.43
N GLY A 31 6.99 3.90 0.70
CA GLY A 31 7.43 3.43 2.00
C GLY A 31 6.31 2.74 2.78
N THR A 32 6.15 3.10 4.03
CA THR A 32 5.16 2.49 4.92
C THR A 32 3.73 2.89 4.53
N LEU A 33 2.81 1.92 4.57
CA LEU A 33 1.37 2.16 4.38
C LEU A 33 0.74 2.68 5.65
N HIS A 34 -0.01 3.77 5.53
CA HIS A 34 -0.80 4.40 6.60
C HIS A 34 -2.26 4.51 6.23
N ILE A 35 -3.13 4.58 7.23
CA ILE A 35 -4.57 4.77 7.06
C ILE A 35 -5.08 5.91 7.93
N GLU A 36 -5.93 6.76 7.35
CA GLU A 36 -6.78 7.69 8.08
C GLU A 36 -8.15 7.04 8.34
N ILE A 37 -8.28 6.39 9.48
CA ILE A 37 -9.47 5.60 9.82
C ILE A 37 -10.77 6.42 9.80
N ASN A 38 -10.69 7.72 10.15
CA ASN A 38 -11.85 8.63 10.16
C ASN A 38 -12.48 8.87 8.78
N LYS A 39 -11.71 8.67 7.71
CA LYS A 39 -12.17 8.78 6.31
C LYS A 39 -12.59 7.43 5.72
N CYS A 40 -12.30 6.33 6.41
CA CYS A 40 -12.58 4.99 5.92
C CYS A 40 -14.07 4.67 6.01
N ILE A 41 -14.62 4.09 4.94
CA ILE A 41 -16.02 3.61 4.87
C ILE A 41 -16.12 2.08 4.96
N PHE A 42 -15.03 1.39 5.25
CA PHE A 42 -14.95 -0.08 5.37
C PHE A 42 -15.54 -0.85 4.18
N CYS A 43 -15.33 -0.34 2.95
CA CYS A 43 -15.87 -0.91 1.70
C CYS A 43 -15.17 -2.19 1.23
N ARG A 44 -14.11 -2.67 1.90
CA ARG A 44 -13.32 -3.86 1.58
C ARG A 44 -12.60 -3.84 0.23
N ALA A 45 -12.62 -2.76 -0.53
CA ALA A 45 -11.94 -2.68 -1.82
C ALA A 45 -10.42 -2.93 -1.72
N CYS A 46 -9.78 -2.41 -0.67
CA CYS A 46 -8.36 -2.61 -0.40
C CYS A 46 -8.02 -4.07 -0.04
N GLU A 47 -8.90 -4.79 0.67
CA GLU A 47 -8.77 -6.20 0.99
C GLU A 47 -8.87 -7.07 -0.28
N LEU A 48 -9.91 -6.86 -1.09
CA LEU A 48 -10.19 -7.65 -2.30
C LEU A 48 -9.11 -7.48 -3.38
N ARG A 49 -8.49 -6.32 -3.46
CA ARG A 49 -7.47 -6.01 -4.47
C ARG A 49 -6.04 -6.24 -3.97
N CYS A 50 -5.86 -6.63 -2.72
CA CYS A 50 -4.53 -6.90 -2.18
C CYS A 50 -3.97 -8.23 -2.71
N PRO A 51 -2.83 -8.25 -3.42
CA PRO A 51 -2.26 -9.47 -3.99
C PRO A 51 -1.78 -10.45 -2.91
N THR A 52 -1.33 -9.94 -1.77
CA THR A 52 -0.81 -10.76 -0.65
C THR A 52 -1.83 -10.98 0.46
N ARG A 53 -3.05 -10.43 0.32
CA ARG A 53 -4.11 -10.48 1.33
C ARG A 53 -3.65 -10.05 2.73
N CYS A 54 -2.75 -9.08 2.78
CA CYS A 54 -2.21 -8.55 4.03
C CYS A 54 -3.16 -7.57 4.75
N ILE A 55 -4.29 -7.22 4.13
CA ILE A 55 -5.31 -6.33 4.68
C ILE A 55 -6.59 -7.13 4.90
N THR A 56 -7.18 -7.02 6.09
CA THR A 56 -8.48 -7.59 6.42
C THR A 56 -9.39 -6.49 6.94
N VAL A 57 -10.63 -6.45 6.45
CA VAL A 57 -11.60 -5.41 6.81
C VAL A 57 -12.88 -6.04 7.30
N ASP A 58 -13.22 -5.83 8.57
CA ASP A 58 -14.53 -6.15 9.10
C ASP A 58 -15.45 -4.93 9.02
N SER A 59 -16.36 -4.95 8.04
CA SER A 59 -17.31 -3.86 7.82
C SER A 59 -18.36 -3.74 8.92
N LYS A 60 -18.65 -4.83 9.64
CA LYS A 60 -19.66 -4.84 10.72
C LYS A 60 -19.08 -4.29 12.01
N ALA A 61 -17.88 -4.74 12.35
CA ALA A 61 -17.18 -4.29 13.55
C ALA A 61 -16.47 -2.94 13.35
N GLY A 62 -16.31 -2.47 12.10
CA GLY A 62 -15.55 -1.27 11.79
C GLY A 62 -14.05 -1.42 12.09
N ILE A 63 -13.51 -2.62 11.87
CA ILE A 63 -12.11 -2.93 12.14
C ILE A 63 -11.37 -3.08 10.81
N TRP A 64 -10.26 -2.38 10.69
CA TRP A 64 -9.30 -2.52 9.60
C TRP A 64 -7.99 -3.06 10.17
N SER A 65 -7.55 -4.22 9.67
CA SER A 65 -6.34 -4.90 10.13
C SER A 65 -5.34 -5.02 9.00
N PHE A 66 -4.08 -4.83 9.30
CA PHE A 66 -2.98 -4.83 8.35
C PHE A 66 -1.78 -5.60 8.88
N ASP A 67 -1.26 -6.53 8.08
CA ASP A 67 -0.01 -7.23 8.34
C ASP A 67 1.13 -6.57 7.57
N PRO A 68 1.98 -5.80 8.24
CA PRO A 68 3.08 -5.14 7.58
C PRO A 68 4.15 -6.09 7.04
N MET A 69 4.30 -7.30 7.61
CA MET A 69 5.31 -8.27 7.18
C MET A 69 4.91 -9.00 5.89
N ALA A 70 3.62 -9.14 5.62
CA ALA A 70 3.10 -9.72 4.39
C ALA A 70 2.96 -8.71 3.24
N CYS A 71 3.09 -7.41 3.52
CA CYS A 71 2.90 -6.35 2.54
C CYS A 71 4.11 -6.19 1.60
N VAL A 72 3.87 -6.25 0.29
CA VAL A 72 4.88 -6.03 -0.77
C VAL A 72 4.95 -4.58 -1.26
N ILE A 73 4.29 -3.65 -0.59
CA ILE A 73 4.29 -2.19 -0.87
C ILE A 73 3.94 -1.87 -2.34
N CYS A 74 3.01 -2.62 -2.93
CA CYS A 74 2.63 -2.45 -4.34
C CYS A 74 1.79 -1.19 -4.62
N GLY A 75 1.16 -0.58 -3.61
CA GLY A 75 0.34 0.63 -3.72
C GLY A 75 -1.05 0.44 -4.32
N VAL A 76 -1.46 -0.78 -4.70
CA VAL A 76 -2.78 -1.05 -5.29
C VAL A 76 -3.92 -0.64 -4.36
N CYS A 77 -3.80 -0.89 -3.05
CA CYS A 77 -4.80 -0.51 -2.05
C CYS A 77 -5.03 1.01 -1.99
N VAL A 78 -3.97 1.80 -2.19
CA VAL A 78 -4.06 3.27 -2.26
C VAL A 78 -4.80 3.71 -3.53
N ALA A 79 -4.49 3.10 -4.67
CA ALA A 79 -5.09 3.44 -5.96
C ALA A 79 -6.59 3.10 -6.04
N VAL A 80 -7.02 1.99 -5.41
CA VAL A 80 -8.43 1.55 -5.46
C VAL A 80 -9.31 2.16 -4.36
N CYS A 81 -8.73 2.90 -3.42
CA CYS A 81 -9.47 3.47 -2.31
C CYS A 81 -10.37 4.63 -2.77
N PRO A 82 -11.71 4.53 -2.69
CA PRO A 82 -12.61 5.57 -3.16
C PRO A 82 -12.57 6.84 -2.29
N THR A 83 -12.27 6.68 -1.01
CA THR A 83 -12.17 7.80 -0.07
C THR A 83 -10.75 8.34 0.10
N LYS A 84 -9.76 7.72 -0.59
CA LYS A 84 -8.34 8.08 -0.50
C LYS A 84 -7.85 8.16 0.96
N CYS A 85 -8.37 7.27 1.81
CA CYS A 85 -7.96 7.21 3.21
C CYS A 85 -6.63 6.48 3.43
N LEU A 86 -6.13 5.76 2.42
CA LEU A 86 -4.85 5.08 2.44
C LEU A 86 -3.79 5.91 1.73
N TYR A 87 -2.62 6.03 2.33
CA TYR A 87 -1.47 6.70 1.74
C TYR A 87 -0.17 6.00 2.13
N THR A 88 0.89 6.24 1.37
CA THR A 88 2.22 5.72 1.68
C THR A 88 3.13 6.87 2.07
N ASP A 89 3.88 6.69 3.15
CA ASP A 89 4.95 7.60 3.53
C ASP A 89 6.24 7.27 2.75
N LYS A 90 7.17 8.21 2.68
CA LYS A 90 8.49 8.01 2.06
C LYS A 90 9.42 7.16 2.92
N GLN A 91 9.16 7.06 4.22
CA GLN A 91 10.01 6.29 5.14
C GLN A 91 9.72 4.80 5.06
N TYR A 92 10.78 4.01 4.97
CA TYR A 92 10.67 2.57 5.08
C TYR A 92 10.36 2.17 6.52
N ARG A 93 9.58 1.09 6.63
CA ARG A 93 9.31 0.46 7.91
C ARG A 93 10.61 0.03 8.59
N GLU A 94 10.68 0.23 9.90
CA GLU A 94 11.76 -0.32 10.71
C GLU A 94 11.72 -1.85 10.71
N PRO A 95 12.89 -2.51 10.78
CA PRO A 95 12.95 -3.96 10.88
C PRO A 95 12.32 -4.40 12.21
N LEU A 96 11.42 -5.38 12.15
CA LEU A 96 10.74 -5.95 13.30
C LEU A 96 11.26 -7.36 13.56
N LEU A 97 11.46 -7.69 14.83
CA LEU A 97 11.89 -9.03 15.27
C LEU A 97 10.73 -10.02 15.34
N ALA A 98 9.50 -9.52 15.52
CA ALA A 98 8.29 -10.33 15.60
C ALA A 98 7.22 -9.82 14.66
N ARG A 99 6.39 -10.76 14.13
CA ARG A 99 5.24 -10.42 13.30
C ARG A 99 4.15 -9.80 14.17
N GLY A 100 3.74 -8.59 13.84
CA GLY A 100 2.65 -7.88 14.50
C GLY A 100 1.59 -7.48 13.48
N ILE A 101 0.31 -7.61 13.85
CA ILE A 101 -0.83 -7.12 13.08
C ILE A 101 -1.21 -5.75 13.64
N ILE A 102 -1.28 -4.75 12.78
CA ILE A 102 -1.73 -3.40 13.12
C ILE A 102 -3.24 -3.35 12.87
N SER A 103 -4.03 -3.04 13.89
CA SER A 103 -5.48 -2.90 13.77
C SER A 103 -5.93 -1.51 14.18
N HIS A 104 -6.84 -0.95 13.38
CA HIS A 104 -7.49 0.33 13.64
C HIS A 104 -9.00 0.12 13.69
N GLN A 105 -9.63 0.69 14.70
CA GLN A 105 -11.08 0.66 14.85
C GLN A 105 -11.65 2.05 14.55
N GLY A 106 -12.70 2.09 13.75
CA GLY A 106 -13.41 3.30 13.40
C GLY A 106 -14.92 3.09 13.37
N THR A 107 -15.68 4.16 13.19
CA THR A 107 -17.13 4.08 13.02
C THR A 107 -17.47 3.76 11.56
N PRO A 108 -18.12 2.63 11.26
CA PRO A 108 -18.53 2.31 9.90
C PRO A 108 -19.52 3.35 9.39
N ARG A 109 -19.12 4.13 8.39
CA ARG A 109 -20.06 5.00 7.68
C ARG A 109 -20.78 4.14 6.67
N THR A 110 -22.10 4.03 6.78
CA THR A 110 -22.94 3.38 5.76
C THR A 110 -22.64 4.04 4.41
N PRO A 111 -22.25 3.26 3.37
CA PRO A 111 -22.04 3.83 2.05
C PRO A 111 -23.36 4.41 1.56
N LYS A 112 -23.35 5.66 1.09
CA LYS A 112 -24.50 6.21 0.37
C LYS A 112 -24.84 5.25 -0.77
N PRO A 113 -26.11 4.85 -0.97
CA PRO A 113 -26.48 3.98 -2.06
C PRO A 113 -25.99 4.60 -3.37
N LYS A 114 -25.29 3.80 -4.15
CA LYS A 114 -24.86 4.17 -5.50
C LYS A 114 -26.14 4.49 -6.27
N PRO A 115 -26.24 5.65 -6.98
CA PRO A 115 -27.39 5.89 -7.82
C PRO A 115 -27.49 4.73 -8.83
N GLU A 116 -28.63 4.06 -8.80
CA GLU A 116 -28.99 2.96 -9.70
C GLU A 116 -28.82 3.47 -11.14
N ALA A 117 -27.98 2.80 -11.91
CA ALA A 117 -27.84 3.07 -13.34
C ALA A 117 -29.21 2.81 -13.98
N ALA A 118 -29.81 3.84 -14.55
CA ALA A 118 -31.06 3.75 -15.29
C ALA A 118 -30.96 2.63 -16.36
N PRO A 119 -32.00 1.81 -16.53
CA PRO A 119 -32.00 0.79 -17.56
C PRO A 119 -31.90 1.45 -18.93
N ALA A 120 -30.91 1.05 -19.72
CA ALA A 120 -30.81 1.42 -21.12
C ALA A 120 -32.08 0.94 -21.85
N ALA A 121 -32.88 1.88 -22.32
CA ALA A 121 -34.04 1.64 -23.15
C ALA A 121 -33.56 0.95 -24.44
N SER A 122 -34.04 -0.27 -24.65
CA SER A 122 -33.99 -0.98 -25.91
C SER A 122 -34.94 -0.28 -26.87
N GLU A 123 -34.44 0.53 -27.77
CA GLU A 123 -35.21 0.93 -28.95
C GLU A 123 -34.98 -0.10 -30.05
N ALA A 124 -36.00 -0.91 -30.23
CA ALA A 124 -36.20 -1.70 -31.42
C ALA A 124 -36.51 -0.74 -32.57
N ALA A 125 -35.70 -0.74 -33.61
CA ALA A 125 -36.04 -0.13 -34.89
C ALA A 125 -36.62 -1.22 -35.78
N GLU A 126 -37.95 -1.14 -36.00
CA GLU A 126 -38.68 -1.73 -37.12
C GLU A 126 -38.56 -0.77 -38.31
N SER A 127 -38.11 -1.24 -39.42
CA SER A 127 -38.60 -1.10 -40.79
C SER A 127 -37.50 -1.44 -41.78
#